data_db10c9b1bf04338cdd9d48f4ed10f68b
#
_entry.id   db10c9b1bf04338cdd9d48f4ed10f68b
#
_cell.length_a   1.000
_cell.length_b   1.000
_cell.length_c   1.000
_cell.angle_alpha   90.00
_cell.angle_beta   90.00
_cell.angle_gamma   90.00
#
_symmetry.space_group_name_H-M   'P 1'
#
loop_
_entity.id
_entity.type
_entity.pdbx_description
1 polymer ?
#
loop_
_entity_poly.entity_id
_entity_poly.type
_entity_poly.pdbx_seq_one_letter_code
_entity_poly.pdbx_strand_id
1 'polypeptide(L)'
;MKIAIVSSSDSGGAGIAALRLHKALMASGVDSSMLCLHKASDTPKVYEYKRSLFSKVIDHLPFIPHKQNKYKKHYPVLSECYECFSFPEAIYDISSHPLIQQADVVNLHWVGSSLDYSRFFKNVRKPIVWTLHDMNPFLGISHYYGDRDANLQFSSLEEKVRELKYEAISQHPNVSVVNLCHWMKDASEKSEALSNRRHTVIPNSIDINTFKIYDRTKIRRELSLPLDKPVLLFVSQSVKNKRKGFDLLQDALKGLTRDCVLLVVGGVDEELKTRDNCIFVGSVNNEQRMAMLYAASDAFILPSREDNLPNTMVESLCCGTPVISFSNGGMRDHIQTLKNGVLVEEMTAEALLEGINLFWDNASLYNRSKISENAHEVFSPTMQAKRYMDFFQSVL
;
A
#
# COMPACT_ATOMS: atom_id res chain seq x y z
N MET A 1 25.61 5.65 8.85
CA MET A 1 24.32 5.21 9.39
C MET A 1 23.91 3.92 8.68
N LYS A 2 23.66 2.88 9.46
CA LYS A 2 23.20 1.56 8.96
C LYS A 2 21.71 1.42 9.21
N ILE A 3 20.93 1.14 8.20
CA ILE A 3 19.48 1.00 8.26
C ILE A 3 19.09 -0.44 7.96
N ALA A 4 18.33 -1.07 8.86
CA ALA A 4 17.69 -2.35 8.63
C ALA A 4 16.21 -2.14 8.32
N ILE A 5 15.82 -2.28 7.06
CA ILE A 5 14.41 -2.29 6.65
C ILE A 5 13.85 -3.69 6.87
N VAL A 6 12.67 -3.79 7.47
CA VAL A 6 11.98 -5.06 7.74
C VAL A 6 10.59 -5.04 7.11
N SER A 7 10.30 -6.05 6.30
CA SER A 7 8.98 -6.26 5.70
C SER A 7 8.69 -7.76 5.61
N SER A 8 7.42 -8.16 5.61
CA SER A 8 7.07 -9.58 5.41
C SER A 8 7.49 -10.08 4.02
N SER A 9 7.45 -9.22 3.01
CA SER A 9 7.86 -9.54 1.63
C SER A 9 8.48 -8.30 0.97
N ASP A 10 9.24 -8.49 -0.10
CA ASP A 10 9.68 -7.46 -1.04
C ASP A 10 8.76 -7.34 -2.27
N SER A 11 7.59 -8.00 -2.23
CA SER A 11 6.53 -7.97 -3.25
C SER A 11 5.21 -7.50 -2.67
N GLY A 12 4.20 -7.30 -3.53
CA GLY A 12 2.94 -6.65 -3.13
C GLY A 12 3.12 -5.15 -2.85
N GLY A 13 2.02 -4.43 -2.60
CA GLY A 13 2.05 -2.96 -2.51
C GLY A 13 3.04 -2.40 -1.48
N ALA A 14 2.96 -2.89 -0.24
CA ALA A 14 3.83 -2.44 0.85
C ALA A 14 5.28 -2.95 0.69
N GLY A 15 5.46 -4.19 0.20
CA GLY A 15 6.78 -4.76 -0.05
C GLY A 15 7.54 -4.03 -1.16
N ILE A 16 6.86 -3.70 -2.26
CA ILE A 16 7.42 -2.89 -3.35
C ILE A 16 7.79 -1.49 -2.85
N ALA A 17 6.96 -0.87 -2.01
CA ALA A 17 7.26 0.45 -1.43
C ALA A 17 8.50 0.40 -0.53
N ALA A 18 8.63 -0.64 0.32
CA ALA A 18 9.82 -0.85 1.14
C ALA A 18 11.09 -1.09 0.28
N LEU A 19 10.96 -1.87 -0.80
CA LEU A 19 12.04 -2.14 -1.74
C LEU A 19 12.47 -0.88 -2.50
N ARG A 20 11.53 -0.02 -2.91
CA ARG A 20 11.82 1.28 -3.54
C ARG A 20 12.56 2.21 -2.60
N LEU A 21 12.16 2.30 -1.32
CA LEU A 21 12.89 3.04 -0.30
C LEU A 21 14.31 2.49 -0.10
N HIS A 22 14.46 1.16 0.01
CA HIS A 22 15.78 0.53 0.12
C HIS A 22 16.72 0.92 -1.02
N LYS A 23 16.23 0.83 -2.26
CA LYS A 23 16.99 1.25 -3.46
C LYS A 23 17.33 2.73 -3.42
N ALA A 24 16.40 3.59 -3.03
CA ALA A 24 16.61 5.04 -2.93
C ALA A 24 17.67 5.41 -1.88
N LEU A 25 17.65 4.77 -0.71
CA LEU A 25 18.64 4.95 0.34
C LEU A 25 20.02 4.49 -0.11
N MET A 26 20.14 3.32 -0.77
CA MET A 26 21.41 2.85 -1.31
C MET A 26 21.97 3.81 -2.38
N ALA A 27 21.12 4.28 -3.29
CA ALA A 27 21.51 5.26 -4.31
C ALA A 27 21.98 6.60 -3.71
N SER A 28 21.51 6.93 -2.50
CA SER A 28 21.93 8.11 -1.73
C SER A 28 23.13 7.84 -0.82
N GLY A 29 23.81 6.69 -0.95
CA GLY A 29 25.02 6.34 -0.18
C GLY A 29 24.76 5.86 1.24
N VAL A 30 23.53 5.55 1.61
CA VAL A 30 23.18 4.99 2.93
C VAL A 30 23.46 3.49 2.96
N ASP A 31 24.05 2.99 4.04
CA ASP A 31 24.21 1.54 4.26
C ASP A 31 22.85 0.92 4.67
N SER A 32 22.00 0.70 3.67
CA SER A 32 20.69 0.10 3.82
C SER A 32 20.74 -1.39 3.52
N SER A 33 20.07 -2.19 4.34
CA SER A 33 19.81 -3.62 4.12
C SER A 33 18.33 -3.90 4.38
N MET A 34 17.74 -4.82 3.61
CA MET A 34 16.35 -5.21 3.78
C MET A 34 16.26 -6.68 4.20
N LEU A 35 15.48 -6.97 5.23
CA LEU A 35 15.18 -8.31 5.73
C LEU A 35 13.69 -8.60 5.49
N CYS A 36 13.38 -9.70 4.80
CA CYS A 36 12.01 -10.15 4.56
C CYS A 36 11.86 -11.66 4.82
N LEU A 37 10.62 -12.13 5.01
CA LEU A 37 10.33 -13.56 5.12
C LEU A 37 10.21 -14.22 3.73
N HIS A 38 9.70 -13.46 2.76
CA HIS A 38 9.48 -13.92 1.39
C HIS A 38 10.19 -12.97 0.44
N LYS A 39 11.33 -13.42 -0.08
CA LYS A 39 12.11 -12.68 -1.05
C LYS A 39 11.73 -13.10 -2.46
N ALA A 40 11.33 -12.16 -3.29
CA ALA A 40 11.01 -12.36 -4.71
C ALA A 40 12.00 -11.68 -5.66
N SER A 41 12.69 -10.61 -5.22
CA SER A 41 13.61 -9.82 -6.06
C SER A 41 15.08 -10.25 -5.89
N ASP A 42 15.89 -10.00 -6.92
CA ASP A 42 17.36 -10.14 -6.87
C ASP A 42 18.07 -8.84 -6.46
N THR A 43 17.34 -7.90 -5.84
CA THR A 43 17.91 -6.63 -5.41
C THR A 43 19.06 -6.85 -4.42
N PRO A 44 20.23 -6.17 -4.59
CA PRO A 44 21.34 -6.28 -3.66
C PRO A 44 20.95 -5.91 -2.23
N LYS A 45 21.60 -6.56 -1.24
CA LYS A 45 21.36 -6.34 0.20
C LYS A 45 19.89 -6.58 0.64
N VAL A 46 19.10 -7.30 -0.14
CA VAL A 46 17.82 -7.88 0.30
C VAL A 46 18.06 -9.32 0.72
N TYR A 47 17.71 -9.65 1.95
CA TYR A 47 17.95 -10.94 2.58
C TYR A 47 16.64 -11.59 2.99
N GLU A 48 16.55 -12.91 2.76
CA GLU A 48 15.45 -13.72 3.27
C GLU A 48 15.78 -14.24 4.67
N TYR A 49 14.86 -14.08 5.61
CA TYR A 49 15.00 -14.65 6.95
C TYR A 49 14.84 -16.17 6.87
N LYS A 50 15.91 -16.89 7.18
CA LYS A 50 15.90 -18.34 7.24
C LYS A 50 15.92 -18.81 8.70
N ARG A 51 14.89 -19.54 9.10
CA ARG A 51 14.86 -20.17 10.43
C ARG A 51 15.99 -21.17 10.56
N SER A 52 16.64 -21.19 11.72
CA SER A 52 17.67 -22.16 12.03
C SER A 52 17.11 -23.60 12.00
N LEU A 53 17.93 -24.57 11.66
CA LEU A 53 17.56 -25.99 11.71
C LEU A 53 17.05 -26.40 13.11
N PHE A 54 17.69 -25.89 14.16
CA PHE A 54 17.30 -26.12 15.54
C PHE A 54 15.88 -25.62 15.85
N SER A 55 15.52 -24.41 15.39
CA SER A 55 14.16 -23.87 15.58
C SER A 55 13.11 -24.68 14.81
N LYS A 56 13.46 -25.21 13.63
CA LYS A 56 12.57 -26.09 12.86
C LYS A 56 12.32 -27.42 13.58
N VAL A 57 13.35 -28.00 14.22
CA VAL A 57 13.23 -29.24 14.99
C VAL A 57 12.32 -29.05 16.20
N ILE A 58 12.47 -27.94 16.90
CA ILE A 58 11.61 -27.60 18.07
C ILE A 58 10.13 -27.53 17.66
N ASP A 59 9.80 -27.02 16.48
CA ASP A 59 8.42 -26.95 15.99
C ASP A 59 7.77 -28.33 15.77
N HIS A 60 8.56 -29.38 15.59
CA HIS A 60 8.06 -30.73 15.41
C HIS A 60 7.91 -31.49 16.75
N LEU A 61 8.31 -30.89 17.88
CA LEU A 61 8.13 -31.50 19.19
C LEU A 61 6.67 -31.35 19.64
N PRO A 62 5.96 -32.48 19.89
CA PRO A 62 4.52 -32.48 20.16
C PRO A 62 4.11 -31.78 21.47
N PHE A 63 5.06 -31.49 22.34
CA PHE A 63 4.83 -30.91 23.65
C PHE A 63 5.06 -29.39 23.73
N ILE A 64 5.49 -28.74 22.64
CA ILE A 64 5.70 -27.28 22.62
C ILE A 64 4.50 -26.61 21.94
N PRO A 65 3.61 -25.94 22.70
CA PRO A 65 2.48 -25.24 22.11
C PRO A 65 2.99 -24.04 21.30
N HIS A 66 2.78 -24.08 19.98
CA HIS A 66 3.06 -22.92 19.13
C HIS A 66 2.06 -21.80 19.45
N LYS A 67 2.58 -20.62 19.75
CA LYS A 67 1.75 -19.43 20.05
C LYS A 67 0.70 -19.15 18.95
N GLN A 68 1.05 -19.38 17.69
CA GLN A 68 0.11 -19.23 16.56
C GLN A 68 -1.01 -20.27 16.53
N ASN A 69 -0.81 -21.44 17.10
CA ASN A 69 -1.82 -22.51 17.05
C ASN A 69 -3.12 -22.14 17.75
N LYS A 70 -3.07 -21.23 18.73
CA LYS A 70 -4.28 -20.78 19.45
C LYS A 70 -5.28 -20.06 18.55
N TYR A 71 -4.82 -19.42 17.46
CA TYR A 71 -5.66 -18.67 16.52
C TYR A 71 -6.05 -19.48 15.28
N LYS A 72 -5.36 -20.59 14.98
CA LYS A 72 -5.60 -21.38 13.77
C LYS A 72 -7.05 -21.80 13.58
N LYS A 73 -7.75 -22.08 14.67
CA LYS A 73 -9.18 -22.47 14.65
C LYS A 73 -10.08 -21.37 14.08
N HIS A 74 -9.66 -20.11 14.12
CA HIS A 74 -10.43 -18.97 13.61
C HIS A 74 -10.12 -18.66 12.14
N TYR A 75 -9.02 -19.15 11.58
CA TYR A 75 -8.55 -18.80 10.24
C TYR A 75 -9.58 -19.04 9.13
N PRO A 76 -10.29 -20.18 9.06
CA PRO A 76 -11.26 -20.41 8.00
C PRO A 76 -12.33 -19.30 7.97
N VAL A 77 -12.94 -19.00 9.11
CA VAL A 77 -14.00 -17.99 9.22
C VAL A 77 -13.45 -16.58 9.00
N LEU A 78 -12.27 -16.26 9.53
CA LEU A 78 -11.63 -14.95 9.32
C LEU A 78 -11.30 -14.72 7.84
N SER A 79 -10.85 -15.76 7.11
CA SER A 79 -10.55 -15.65 5.68
C SER A 79 -11.77 -15.38 4.80
N GLU A 80 -12.97 -15.69 5.29
CA GLU A 80 -14.23 -15.37 4.61
C GLU A 80 -14.71 -13.95 4.92
N CYS A 81 -14.37 -13.43 6.09
CA CYS A 81 -14.88 -12.18 6.62
C CYS A 81 -13.96 -10.97 6.35
N TYR A 82 -12.65 -11.17 6.39
CA TYR A 82 -11.64 -10.11 6.28
C TYR A 82 -10.92 -10.16 4.94
N GLU A 83 -10.63 -9.00 4.35
CA GLU A 83 -9.70 -8.89 3.22
C GLU A 83 -8.31 -9.39 3.62
N CYS A 84 -7.85 -8.94 4.78
CA CYS A 84 -6.58 -9.34 5.38
C CYS A 84 -6.70 -9.27 6.90
N PHE A 85 -6.12 -10.23 7.59
CA PHE A 85 -6.00 -10.22 9.05
C PHE A 85 -4.60 -10.65 9.50
N SER A 86 -4.14 -10.11 10.62
CA SER A 86 -2.82 -10.43 11.17
C SER A 86 -2.83 -10.50 12.69
N PHE A 87 -2.07 -11.46 13.22
CA PHE A 87 -1.86 -11.62 14.65
C PHE A 87 -0.47 -11.11 15.09
N PRO A 88 -0.30 -10.63 16.34
CA PRO A 88 0.96 -10.09 16.85
C PRO A 88 1.95 -11.16 17.26
N GLU A 89 1.66 -12.43 17.02
CA GLU A 89 2.49 -13.56 17.39
C GLU A 89 3.00 -14.26 16.15
N ALA A 90 4.30 -14.43 16.06
CA ALA A 90 4.95 -15.13 14.96
C ALA A 90 5.90 -16.20 15.47
N ILE A 91 6.14 -17.22 14.63
CA ILE A 91 7.16 -18.25 14.89
C ILE A 91 8.58 -17.75 14.59
N TYR A 92 8.68 -16.57 13.99
CA TYR A 92 9.94 -15.96 13.58
C TYR A 92 10.49 -15.08 14.72
N ASP A 93 11.78 -15.23 15.02
CA ASP A 93 12.48 -14.31 15.92
C ASP A 93 13.52 -13.53 15.15
N ILE A 94 13.06 -12.47 14.52
CA ILE A 94 13.94 -11.57 13.76
C ILE A 94 14.74 -10.63 14.66
N SER A 95 14.38 -10.50 15.94
CA SER A 95 15.07 -9.59 16.88
C SER A 95 16.54 -9.90 17.06
N SER A 96 16.92 -11.18 16.98
CA SER A 96 18.31 -11.65 17.12
C SER A 96 19.09 -11.65 15.79
N HIS A 97 18.46 -11.30 14.67
CA HIS A 97 19.12 -11.33 13.36
C HIS A 97 20.26 -10.30 13.30
N PRO A 98 21.45 -10.65 12.74
CA PRO A 98 22.60 -9.75 12.69
C PRO A 98 22.33 -8.37 12.07
N LEU A 99 21.50 -8.30 11.03
CA LEU A 99 21.10 -7.02 10.43
C LEU A 99 20.36 -6.11 11.41
N ILE A 100 19.50 -6.66 12.26
CA ILE A 100 18.78 -5.90 13.30
C ILE A 100 19.73 -5.44 14.39
N GLN A 101 20.61 -6.34 14.85
CA GLN A 101 21.54 -6.06 15.93
C GLN A 101 22.62 -5.03 15.55
N GLN A 102 23.05 -5.01 14.29
CA GLN A 102 24.08 -4.12 13.78
C GLN A 102 23.52 -2.80 13.23
N ALA A 103 22.22 -2.66 13.08
CA ALA A 103 21.59 -1.44 12.60
C ALA A 103 21.73 -0.29 13.61
N ASP A 104 21.82 0.93 13.12
CA ASP A 104 21.64 2.14 13.91
C ASP A 104 20.16 2.45 14.09
N VAL A 105 19.34 2.22 13.04
CA VAL A 105 17.88 2.35 13.05
C VAL A 105 17.25 1.12 12.39
N VAL A 106 16.18 0.60 12.99
CA VAL A 106 15.33 -0.45 12.41
C VAL A 106 14.08 0.21 11.83
N ASN A 107 13.88 0.10 10.52
CA ASN A 107 12.70 0.63 9.85
C ASN A 107 11.72 -0.50 9.54
N LEU A 108 10.64 -0.58 10.31
CA LEU A 108 9.55 -1.54 10.07
C LEU A 108 8.62 -1.00 8.99
N HIS A 109 8.25 -1.87 8.06
CA HIS A 109 7.21 -1.65 7.07
C HIS A 109 6.00 -2.56 7.37
N TRP A 110 5.50 -3.27 6.37
CA TRP A 110 4.41 -4.22 6.58
C TRP A 110 4.94 -5.53 7.18
N VAL A 111 4.62 -5.76 8.44
CA VAL A 111 5.12 -6.91 9.22
C VAL A 111 3.98 -7.83 9.69
N GLY A 112 2.84 -7.77 9.03
CA GLY A 112 1.67 -8.61 9.36
C GLY A 112 2.03 -10.09 9.40
N SER A 113 1.68 -10.77 10.50
CA SER A 113 1.94 -12.20 10.76
C SER A 113 3.42 -12.63 10.73
N SER A 114 4.36 -11.69 10.61
CA SER A 114 5.81 -11.96 10.53
C SER A 114 6.59 -11.49 11.77
N LEU A 115 5.99 -10.68 12.61
CA LEU A 115 6.60 -10.12 13.81
C LEU A 115 5.97 -10.72 15.08
N ASP A 116 6.77 -11.31 15.95
CA ASP A 116 6.38 -11.55 17.34
C ASP A 116 6.57 -10.25 18.11
N TYR A 117 5.49 -9.49 18.29
CA TYR A 117 5.53 -8.15 18.90
C TYR A 117 6.17 -8.17 20.27
N SER A 118 5.69 -9.04 21.16
CA SER A 118 6.17 -9.14 22.53
C SER A 118 7.69 -9.37 22.60
N ARG A 119 8.19 -10.30 21.78
CA ARG A 119 9.62 -10.63 21.73
C ARG A 119 10.42 -9.53 21.05
N PHE A 120 9.93 -9.00 19.94
CA PHE A 120 10.65 -8.01 19.17
C PHE A 120 10.85 -6.70 19.95
N PHE A 121 9.78 -6.11 20.46
CA PHE A 121 9.85 -4.84 21.20
C PHE A 121 10.59 -4.97 22.53
N LYS A 122 10.60 -6.17 23.13
CA LYS A 122 11.40 -6.44 24.33
C LYS A 122 12.91 -6.54 24.03
N ASN A 123 13.29 -7.20 22.93
CA ASN A 123 14.69 -7.56 22.66
C ASN A 123 15.44 -6.53 21.80
N VAL A 124 14.78 -5.83 20.92
CA VAL A 124 15.39 -4.76 20.12
C VAL A 124 15.56 -3.54 21.01
N ARG A 125 16.76 -2.94 21.03
CA ARG A 125 17.08 -1.74 21.81
C ARG A 125 17.39 -0.53 20.94
N LYS A 126 17.42 -0.73 19.62
CA LYS A 126 17.70 0.30 18.62
C LYS A 126 16.47 1.18 18.42
N PRO A 127 16.62 2.45 18.02
CA PRO A 127 15.51 3.25 17.54
C PRO A 127 14.73 2.51 16.44
N ILE A 128 13.41 2.48 16.58
CA ILE A 128 12.49 1.88 15.60
C ILE A 128 11.76 3.02 14.90
N VAL A 129 11.80 3.03 13.58
CA VAL A 129 10.94 3.86 12.75
C VAL A 129 9.93 2.95 12.08
N TRP A 130 8.64 3.14 12.35
CA TRP A 130 7.59 2.31 11.77
C TRP A 130 6.87 3.07 10.66
N THR A 131 7.04 2.61 9.43
CA THR A 131 6.32 3.12 8.25
C THR A 131 4.98 2.39 8.13
N LEU A 132 3.89 3.10 8.33
CA LEU A 132 2.55 2.54 8.34
C LEU A 132 1.98 2.43 6.92
N HIS A 133 1.84 1.20 6.43
CA HIS A 133 1.17 0.91 5.15
C HIS A 133 -0.34 0.71 5.31
N ASP A 134 -0.77 0.32 6.49
CA ASP A 134 -2.17 0.16 6.91
C ASP A 134 -2.30 0.40 8.42
N MET A 135 -3.48 0.16 8.97
CA MET A 135 -3.79 0.42 10.38
C MET A 135 -3.52 -0.78 11.30
N ASN A 136 -3.09 -1.93 10.78
CA ASN A 136 -2.89 -3.12 11.59
C ASN A 136 -1.96 -2.91 12.81
N PRO A 137 -0.91 -2.09 12.75
CA PRO A 137 -0.05 -1.83 13.91
C PRO A 137 -0.78 -1.33 15.16
N PHE A 138 -1.89 -0.61 15.00
CA PHE A 138 -2.67 -0.02 16.10
C PHE A 138 -4.13 -0.49 16.17
N LEU A 139 -4.59 -1.32 15.21
CA LEU A 139 -5.83 -2.08 15.31
C LEU A 139 -5.59 -3.47 15.92
N GLY A 140 -6.64 -4.27 16.02
CA GLY A 140 -6.56 -5.68 16.43
C GLY A 140 -6.02 -6.58 15.32
N ILE A 141 -6.87 -7.46 14.80
CA ILE A 141 -6.49 -8.33 13.67
C ILE A 141 -6.68 -7.66 12.32
N SER A 142 -7.58 -6.70 12.21
CA SER A 142 -7.93 -5.98 10.98
C SER A 142 -6.81 -5.04 10.51
N HIS A 143 -6.85 -4.70 9.22
CA HIS A 143 -5.92 -3.78 8.58
C HIS A 143 -6.54 -2.42 8.26
N TYR A 144 -7.87 -2.32 8.26
CA TYR A 144 -8.63 -1.11 8.03
C TYR A 144 -9.89 -1.07 8.90
N TYR A 145 -10.44 0.13 9.10
CA TYR A 145 -11.66 0.31 9.88
C TYR A 145 -12.85 -0.38 9.23
N GLY A 146 -12.97 -0.32 7.90
CA GLY A 146 -14.07 -0.95 7.17
C GLY A 146 -14.18 -2.45 7.44
N ASP A 147 -13.06 -3.18 7.46
CA ASP A 147 -13.04 -4.60 7.81
C ASP A 147 -13.46 -4.84 9.27
N ARG A 148 -12.93 -4.04 10.21
CA ARG A 148 -13.28 -4.14 11.62
C ARG A 148 -14.77 -3.89 11.86
N ASP A 149 -15.30 -2.82 11.27
CA ASP A 149 -16.68 -2.37 11.50
C ASP A 149 -17.69 -3.26 10.81
N ALA A 150 -17.31 -3.93 9.73
CA ALA A 150 -18.13 -4.96 9.07
C ALA A 150 -18.19 -6.28 9.84
N ASN A 151 -17.29 -6.52 10.83
CA ASN A 151 -17.07 -7.79 11.49
C ASN A 151 -17.23 -7.73 13.02
N LEU A 152 -18.28 -7.07 13.49
CA LEU A 152 -18.56 -6.86 14.92
C LEU A 152 -18.62 -8.12 15.77
N GLN A 153 -18.92 -9.28 15.17
CA GLN A 153 -18.90 -10.59 15.84
C GLN A 153 -17.50 -10.97 16.35
N PHE A 154 -16.44 -10.34 15.85
CA PHE A 154 -15.06 -10.54 16.31
C PHE A 154 -14.54 -9.41 17.20
N SER A 155 -15.36 -8.48 17.65
CA SER A 155 -14.95 -7.30 18.46
C SER A 155 -14.11 -7.68 19.68
N SER A 156 -14.47 -8.75 20.37
CA SER A 156 -13.69 -9.24 21.52
C SER A 156 -12.29 -9.73 21.13
N LEU A 157 -12.15 -10.33 19.95
CA LEU A 157 -10.85 -10.77 19.43
C LEU A 157 -10.02 -9.57 18.96
N GLU A 158 -10.65 -8.62 18.27
CA GLU A 158 -10.02 -7.35 17.85
C GLU A 158 -9.45 -6.60 19.05
N GLU A 159 -10.25 -6.42 20.10
CA GLU A 159 -9.84 -5.71 21.31
C GLU A 159 -8.69 -6.41 22.00
N LYS A 160 -8.81 -7.71 22.24
CA LYS A 160 -7.74 -8.50 22.88
C LYS A 160 -6.41 -8.43 22.12
N VAL A 161 -6.47 -8.48 20.79
CA VAL A 161 -5.26 -8.41 19.97
C VAL A 161 -4.70 -6.99 19.96
N ARG A 162 -5.55 -5.96 19.95
CA ARG A 162 -5.16 -4.56 20.07
C ARG A 162 -4.41 -4.31 21.39
N GLU A 163 -4.94 -4.78 22.50
CA GLU A 163 -4.30 -4.68 23.82
C GLU A 163 -2.91 -5.35 23.85
N LEU A 164 -2.78 -6.57 23.32
CA LEU A 164 -1.50 -7.27 23.23
C LEU A 164 -0.45 -6.48 22.43
N LYS A 165 -0.87 -5.82 21.32
CA LYS A 165 0.02 -4.96 20.54
C LYS A 165 0.41 -3.71 21.30
N TYR A 166 -0.55 -3.05 21.94
CA TYR A 166 -0.32 -1.87 22.78
C TYR A 166 0.69 -2.18 23.89
N GLU A 167 0.48 -3.25 24.67
CA GLU A 167 1.38 -3.67 25.73
C GLU A 167 2.81 -3.90 25.19
N ALA A 168 2.94 -4.56 24.04
CA ALA A 168 4.24 -4.83 23.45
C ALA A 168 4.95 -3.54 22.99
N ILE A 169 4.24 -2.66 22.27
CA ILE A 169 4.79 -1.41 21.74
C ILE A 169 5.16 -0.44 22.87
N SER A 170 4.36 -0.42 23.96
CA SER A 170 4.59 0.47 25.11
C SER A 170 5.89 0.15 25.84
N GLN A 171 6.37 -1.09 25.78
CA GLN A 171 7.64 -1.49 26.38
C GLN A 171 8.87 -0.90 25.68
N HIS A 172 8.73 -0.39 24.45
CA HIS A 172 9.83 0.18 23.71
C HIS A 172 9.69 1.71 23.61
N PRO A 173 10.59 2.49 24.27
CA PRO A 173 10.45 3.95 24.36
C PRO A 173 10.70 4.65 23.02
N ASN A 174 11.60 4.12 22.20
CA ASN A 174 12.12 4.77 21.00
C ASN A 174 11.45 4.25 19.72
N VAL A 175 10.11 4.28 19.67
CA VAL A 175 9.33 4.04 18.45
C VAL A 175 8.90 5.39 17.89
N SER A 176 9.21 5.64 16.62
CA SER A 176 8.75 6.80 15.86
C SER A 176 7.99 6.32 14.62
N VAL A 177 7.09 7.12 14.10
CA VAL A 177 6.13 6.71 13.09
C VAL A 177 6.28 7.55 11.82
N VAL A 178 6.38 6.88 10.68
CA VAL A 178 6.22 7.48 9.35
C VAL A 178 4.85 7.07 8.82
N ASN A 179 4.02 8.06 8.57
CA ASN A 179 2.73 7.91 7.91
C ASN A 179 2.88 8.25 6.43
N LEU A 180 2.13 7.60 5.56
CA LEU A 180 2.22 7.86 4.13
C LEU A 180 1.36 9.07 3.70
N CYS A 181 0.36 9.44 4.51
CA CYS A 181 -0.55 10.56 4.29
C CYS A 181 -1.06 11.13 5.61
N HIS A 182 -1.70 12.30 5.57
CA HIS A 182 -2.25 12.96 6.76
C HIS A 182 -3.38 12.15 7.39
N TRP A 183 -4.25 11.52 6.60
CA TRP A 183 -5.30 10.65 7.12
C TRP A 183 -4.76 9.53 8.01
N MET A 184 -3.69 8.85 7.58
CA MET A 184 -3.05 7.81 8.39
C MET A 184 -2.38 8.40 9.64
N LYS A 185 -1.78 9.59 9.51
CA LYS A 185 -1.21 10.31 10.66
C LYS A 185 -2.27 10.62 11.70
N ASP A 186 -3.40 11.20 11.29
CA ASP A 186 -4.51 11.53 12.20
C ASP A 186 -5.07 10.29 12.91
N ALA A 187 -5.18 9.17 12.19
CA ALA A 187 -5.64 7.90 12.75
C ALA A 187 -4.64 7.32 13.76
N SER A 188 -3.35 7.31 13.41
CA SER A 188 -2.29 6.75 14.26
C SER A 188 -2.02 7.61 15.51
N GLU A 189 -2.08 8.93 15.41
CA GLU A 189 -1.95 9.88 16.55
C GLU A 189 -3.11 9.77 17.54
N LYS A 190 -4.30 9.36 17.09
CA LYS A 190 -5.46 9.11 17.96
C LYS A 190 -5.45 7.72 18.58
N SER A 191 -4.60 6.82 18.10
CA SER A 191 -4.53 5.46 18.61
C SER A 191 -3.78 5.40 19.94
N GLU A 192 -4.25 4.54 20.86
CA GLU A 192 -3.62 4.36 22.18
C GLU A 192 -2.14 3.92 22.06
N ALA A 193 -1.84 3.07 21.08
CA ALA A 193 -0.50 2.52 20.91
C ALA A 193 0.54 3.53 20.40
N LEU A 194 0.11 4.54 19.65
CA LEU A 194 1.04 5.42 18.93
C LEU A 194 0.85 6.92 19.25
N SER A 195 -0.18 7.33 20.01
CA SER A 195 -0.50 8.74 20.29
C SER A 195 0.67 9.54 20.89
N ASN A 196 1.48 8.93 21.74
CA ASN A 196 2.61 9.58 22.40
C ASN A 196 3.94 9.38 21.66
N ARG A 197 3.90 9.01 20.37
CA ARG A 197 5.07 8.78 19.55
C ARG A 197 5.36 10.00 18.66
N ARG A 198 6.58 10.08 18.16
CA ARG A 198 6.94 11.09 17.16
C ARG A 198 6.41 10.66 15.79
N HIS A 199 5.63 11.52 15.14
CA HIS A 199 5.05 11.28 13.82
C HIS A 199 5.62 12.21 12.75
N THR A 200 5.73 11.70 11.54
CA THR A 200 5.97 12.48 10.32
C THR A 200 5.15 11.93 9.17
N VAL A 201 5.00 12.70 8.09
CA VAL A 201 4.37 12.26 6.84
C VAL A 201 5.43 12.21 5.75
N ILE A 202 5.70 11.01 5.21
CA ILE A 202 6.60 10.79 4.08
C ILE A 202 5.92 9.83 3.11
N PRO A 203 5.47 10.28 1.93
CA PRO A 203 4.81 9.42 0.96
C PRO A 203 5.76 8.40 0.35
N ASN A 204 5.19 7.34 -0.24
CA ASN A 204 5.95 6.38 -1.04
C ASN A 204 6.55 7.06 -2.27
N SER A 205 7.71 6.56 -2.70
CA SER A 205 8.29 6.95 -3.99
C SER A 205 7.95 5.98 -5.10
N ILE A 206 8.17 6.43 -6.33
CA ILE A 206 8.00 5.66 -7.55
C ILE A 206 9.25 5.79 -8.43
N ASP A 207 9.51 4.80 -9.27
CA ASP A 207 10.55 4.95 -10.30
C ASP A 207 10.09 5.92 -11.41
N ILE A 208 10.53 7.17 -11.31
CA ILE A 208 10.20 8.23 -12.26
C ILE A 208 10.80 8.04 -13.67
N ASN A 209 11.72 7.09 -13.84
CA ASN A 209 12.25 6.73 -15.15
C ASN A 209 11.29 5.79 -15.90
N THR A 210 10.56 4.97 -15.16
CA THR A 210 9.54 4.06 -15.67
C THR A 210 8.18 4.76 -15.74
N PHE A 211 7.73 5.39 -14.66
CA PHE A 211 6.45 6.10 -14.62
C PHE A 211 6.64 7.57 -15.01
N LYS A 212 6.45 7.88 -16.27
CA LYS A 212 6.65 9.20 -16.89
C LYS A 212 5.68 9.43 -18.03
N ILE A 213 5.78 10.57 -18.67
CA ILE A 213 5.03 10.87 -19.89
C ILE A 213 5.49 9.99 -21.05
N TYR A 214 4.53 9.41 -21.74
CA TYR A 214 4.70 8.68 -22.99
C TYR A 214 3.80 9.28 -24.08
N ASP A 215 4.15 9.03 -25.35
CA ASP A 215 3.27 9.33 -26.48
C ASP A 215 2.01 8.44 -26.44
N ARG A 216 0.89 9.03 -26.01
CA ARG A 216 -0.38 8.33 -25.83
C ARG A 216 -0.87 7.68 -27.11
N THR A 217 -0.74 8.36 -28.25
CA THR A 217 -1.20 7.86 -29.55
C THR A 217 -0.40 6.64 -29.96
N LYS A 218 0.92 6.68 -29.79
CA LYS A 218 1.80 5.54 -30.05
C LYS A 218 1.46 4.35 -29.14
N ILE A 219 1.31 4.59 -27.83
CA ILE A 219 0.97 3.53 -26.87
C ILE A 219 -0.40 2.92 -27.15
N ARG A 220 -1.41 3.71 -27.50
CA ARG A 220 -2.73 3.19 -27.87
C ARG A 220 -2.67 2.27 -29.09
N ARG A 221 -1.87 2.62 -30.11
CA ARG A 221 -1.64 1.73 -31.26
C ARG A 221 -0.96 0.43 -30.86
N GLU A 222 0.07 0.51 -30.03
CA GLU A 222 0.80 -0.65 -29.51
C GLU A 222 -0.10 -1.60 -28.70
N LEU A 223 -1.03 -1.05 -27.93
CA LEU A 223 -1.99 -1.80 -27.11
C LEU A 223 -3.30 -2.14 -27.85
N SER A 224 -3.41 -1.80 -29.15
CA SER A 224 -4.63 -2.00 -29.96
C SER A 224 -5.88 -1.33 -29.35
N LEU A 225 -5.69 -0.16 -28.73
CA LEU A 225 -6.76 0.64 -28.14
C LEU A 225 -7.32 1.65 -29.15
N PRO A 226 -8.60 2.05 -29.03
CA PRO A 226 -9.20 3.05 -29.90
C PRO A 226 -8.50 4.41 -29.76
N LEU A 227 -8.32 5.09 -30.88
CA LEU A 227 -7.73 6.44 -30.93
C LEU A 227 -8.78 7.53 -30.75
N ASP A 228 -10.00 7.24 -31.13
CA ASP A 228 -11.16 8.14 -31.23
C ASP A 228 -12.12 8.09 -30.04
N LYS A 229 -11.97 7.09 -29.16
CA LYS A 229 -12.79 6.94 -27.97
C LYS A 229 -12.03 7.27 -26.71
N PRO A 230 -12.69 7.83 -25.68
CA PRO A 230 -12.14 7.95 -24.34
C PRO A 230 -11.81 6.59 -23.73
N VAL A 231 -10.72 6.54 -22.97
CA VAL A 231 -10.24 5.34 -22.26
C VAL A 231 -10.12 5.64 -20.78
N LEU A 232 -10.92 4.98 -19.98
CA LEU A 232 -10.83 4.97 -18.52
C LEU A 232 -10.03 3.75 -18.06
N LEU A 233 -9.30 3.86 -16.99
CA LEU A 233 -8.54 2.76 -16.40
C LEU A 233 -9.01 2.47 -14.98
N PHE A 234 -9.15 1.21 -14.63
CA PHE A 234 -9.29 0.72 -13.26
C PHE A 234 -8.21 -0.33 -12.99
N VAL A 235 -7.58 -0.26 -11.82
CA VAL A 235 -6.51 -1.20 -11.41
C VAL A 235 -6.77 -1.72 -10.01
N SER A 236 -6.82 -3.04 -9.86
CA SER A 236 -6.91 -3.72 -8.56
C SER A 236 -6.25 -5.10 -8.65
N GLN A 237 -5.73 -5.63 -7.56
CA GLN A 237 -5.26 -7.02 -7.53
C GLN A 237 -6.42 -8.00 -7.83
N SER A 238 -7.61 -7.70 -7.32
CA SER A 238 -8.84 -8.44 -7.59
C SER A 238 -10.02 -7.47 -7.63
N VAL A 239 -10.87 -7.60 -8.64
CA VAL A 239 -12.11 -6.81 -8.75
C VAL A 239 -13.14 -7.19 -7.68
N LYS A 240 -13.01 -8.36 -7.04
CA LYS A 240 -13.87 -8.80 -5.92
C LYS A 240 -13.60 -8.04 -4.63
N ASN A 241 -12.48 -7.36 -4.54
CA ASN A 241 -12.13 -6.60 -3.34
C ASN A 241 -13.07 -5.39 -3.20
N LYS A 242 -14.05 -5.52 -2.29
CA LYS A 242 -15.07 -4.49 -2.04
C LYS A 242 -14.46 -3.14 -1.63
N ARG A 243 -13.35 -3.16 -0.88
CA ARG A 243 -12.65 -1.94 -0.48
C ARG A 243 -12.17 -1.12 -1.69
N LYS A 244 -11.86 -1.78 -2.81
CA LYS A 244 -11.42 -1.12 -4.06
C LYS A 244 -12.56 -0.54 -4.91
N GLY A 245 -13.82 -0.82 -4.58
CA GLY A 245 -14.98 -0.12 -5.12
C GLY A 245 -15.31 -0.39 -6.58
N PHE A 246 -14.89 -1.52 -7.15
CA PHE A 246 -15.21 -1.86 -8.54
C PHE A 246 -16.73 -1.96 -8.78
N ASP A 247 -17.48 -2.42 -7.79
CA ASP A 247 -18.93 -2.46 -7.81
C ASP A 247 -19.55 -1.06 -7.98
N LEU A 248 -19.07 -0.06 -7.25
CA LEU A 248 -19.52 1.33 -7.40
C LEU A 248 -19.17 1.89 -8.80
N LEU A 249 -17.98 1.57 -9.31
CA LEU A 249 -17.63 1.96 -10.69
C LEU A 249 -18.56 1.32 -11.72
N GLN A 250 -18.87 0.02 -11.56
CA GLN A 250 -19.77 -0.66 -12.46
C GLN A 250 -21.16 -0.05 -12.46
N ASP A 251 -21.67 0.36 -11.29
CA ASP A 251 -22.99 0.99 -11.17
C ASP A 251 -22.96 2.42 -11.74
N ALA A 252 -21.92 3.21 -11.48
CA ALA A 252 -21.74 4.53 -12.07
C ALA A 252 -21.74 4.49 -13.61
N LEU A 253 -21.04 3.52 -14.19
CA LEU A 253 -20.95 3.37 -15.65
C LEU A 253 -22.28 2.98 -16.32
N LYS A 254 -23.28 2.49 -15.61
CA LYS A 254 -24.64 2.26 -16.17
C LYS A 254 -25.33 3.56 -16.54
N GLY A 255 -25.05 4.63 -15.78
CA GLY A 255 -25.61 5.98 -16.04
C GLY A 255 -24.78 6.81 -17.03
N LEU A 256 -23.60 6.34 -17.45
CA LEU A 256 -22.73 7.10 -18.34
C LEU A 256 -23.25 7.05 -19.78
N THR A 257 -23.58 8.22 -20.33
CA THR A 257 -24.10 8.35 -21.71
C THR A 257 -23.00 8.45 -22.75
N ARG A 258 -21.77 8.83 -22.34
CA ARG A 258 -20.62 8.96 -23.24
C ARG A 258 -20.05 7.58 -23.55
N ASP A 259 -19.88 7.29 -24.85
CA ASP A 259 -19.22 6.06 -25.30
C ASP A 259 -17.72 6.11 -24.93
N CYS A 260 -17.28 5.22 -24.08
CA CYS A 260 -15.89 5.10 -23.64
C CYS A 260 -15.50 3.64 -23.46
N VAL A 261 -14.20 3.36 -23.42
CA VAL A 261 -13.63 2.06 -23.11
C VAL A 261 -13.13 2.06 -21.67
N LEU A 262 -13.50 1.04 -20.89
CA LEU A 262 -12.93 0.78 -19.58
C LEU A 262 -11.85 -0.31 -19.69
N LEU A 263 -10.60 0.05 -19.40
CA LEU A 263 -9.52 -0.90 -19.17
C LEU A 263 -9.57 -1.39 -17.72
N VAL A 264 -9.62 -2.70 -17.51
CA VAL A 264 -9.62 -3.32 -16.17
C VAL A 264 -8.37 -4.16 -16.02
N VAL A 265 -7.53 -3.79 -15.07
CA VAL A 265 -6.31 -4.53 -14.71
C VAL A 265 -6.51 -5.24 -13.38
N GLY A 266 -6.23 -6.55 -13.36
CA GLY A 266 -6.33 -7.39 -12.18
C GLY A 266 -7.04 -8.71 -12.43
N GLY A 267 -7.20 -9.49 -11.37
CA GLY A 267 -7.96 -10.74 -11.41
C GLY A 267 -9.45 -10.48 -11.58
N VAL A 268 -10.06 -11.08 -12.61
CA VAL A 268 -11.48 -10.92 -12.97
C VAL A 268 -12.10 -12.28 -13.19
N ASP A 269 -13.34 -12.45 -12.71
CA ASP A 269 -14.12 -13.64 -13.02
C ASP A 269 -14.65 -13.63 -14.46
N GLU A 270 -14.86 -14.82 -15.03
CA GLU A 270 -15.38 -14.98 -16.40
C GLU A 270 -16.75 -14.29 -16.58
N GLU A 271 -17.61 -14.31 -15.54
CA GLU A 271 -18.94 -13.69 -15.58
C GLU A 271 -18.90 -12.16 -15.78
N LEU A 272 -17.83 -11.50 -15.35
CA LEU A 272 -17.64 -10.05 -15.48
C LEU A 272 -17.07 -9.66 -16.84
N LYS A 273 -16.54 -10.60 -17.63
CA LYS A 273 -15.93 -10.34 -18.94
C LYS A 273 -16.91 -10.09 -20.07
N THR A 274 -18.20 -10.16 -19.82
CA THR A 274 -19.26 -10.08 -20.85
C THR A 274 -19.74 -8.67 -21.16
N ARG A 275 -19.11 -7.61 -20.59
CA ARG A 275 -19.55 -6.23 -20.86
C ARG A 275 -18.91 -5.69 -22.15
N ASP A 276 -19.75 -5.16 -23.02
CA ASP A 276 -19.38 -4.57 -24.29
C ASP A 276 -18.44 -3.40 -24.06
N ASN A 277 -17.85 -2.69 -23.89
CA ASN A 277 -16.94 -1.57 -23.69
C ASN A 277 -15.89 -1.78 -22.59
N CYS A 278 -15.72 -3.03 -22.07
CA CYS A 278 -14.68 -3.34 -21.12
C CYS A 278 -13.58 -4.21 -21.75
N ILE A 279 -12.32 -3.82 -21.57
CA ILE A 279 -11.15 -4.59 -21.96
C ILE A 279 -10.46 -5.09 -20.69
N PHE A 280 -10.51 -6.38 -20.46
CA PHE A 280 -9.87 -7.02 -19.31
C PHE A 280 -8.45 -7.43 -19.67
N VAL A 281 -7.49 -6.75 -19.06
CA VAL A 281 -6.05 -6.93 -19.33
C VAL A 281 -5.47 -8.13 -18.54
N GLY A 282 -6.15 -8.53 -17.47
CA GLY A 282 -5.61 -9.50 -16.51
C GLY A 282 -4.59 -8.89 -15.55
N SER A 283 -3.88 -9.73 -14.80
CA SER A 283 -2.87 -9.29 -13.86
C SER A 283 -1.60 -8.82 -14.59
N VAL A 284 -1.08 -7.67 -14.21
CA VAL A 284 0.14 -7.08 -14.80
C VAL A 284 1.18 -6.89 -13.69
N ASN A 285 2.29 -7.63 -13.77
CA ASN A 285 3.39 -7.57 -12.80
C ASN A 285 4.60 -6.78 -13.35
N ASN A 286 4.50 -6.22 -14.54
CA ASN A 286 5.56 -5.47 -15.19
C ASN A 286 5.28 -3.96 -15.08
N GLU A 287 6.14 -3.22 -14.39
CA GLU A 287 6.00 -1.77 -14.16
C GLU A 287 5.97 -0.97 -15.48
N GLN A 288 6.78 -1.35 -16.48
CA GLN A 288 6.79 -0.69 -17.79
C GLN A 288 5.42 -0.84 -18.49
N ARG A 289 4.83 -2.05 -18.45
CA ARG A 289 3.50 -2.28 -19.01
C ARG A 289 2.42 -1.52 -18.27
N MET A 290 2.52 -1.42 -16.92
CA MET A 290 1.62 -0.59 -16.13
C MET A 290 1.72 0.88 -16.51
N ALA A 291 2.93 1.42 -16.65
CA ALA A 291 3.14 2.80 -17.09
C ALA A 291 2.52 3.08 -18.45
N MET A 292 2.61 2.13 -19.40
CA MET A 292 1.95 2.24 -20.70
C MET A 292 0.42 2.29 -20.58
N LEU A 293 -0.18 1.48 -19.70
CA LEU A 293 -1.63 1.47 -19.47
C LEU A 293 -2.12 2.81 -18.88
N TYR A 294 -1.40 3.36 -17.90
CA TYR A 294 -1.69 4.71 -17.41
C TYR A 294 -1.55 5.75 -18.52
N ALA A 295 -0.45 5.73 -19.26
CA ALA A 295 -0.20 6.69 -20.34
C ALA A 295 -1.26 6.64 -21.46
N ALA A 296 -1.77 5.45 -21.78
CA ALA A 296 -2.82 5.24 -22.77
C ALA A 296 -4.19 5.78 -22.34
N SER A 297 -4.44 5.91 -21.04
CA SER A 297 -5.73 6.26 -20.47
C SER A 297 -5.94 7.76 -20.37
N ASP A 298 -7.19 8.21 -20.48
CA ASP A 298 -7.57 9.63 -20.29
C ASP A 298 -7.68 9.96 -18.80
N ALA A 299 -8.21 9.02 -18.00
CA ALA A 299 -8.25 9.11 -16.55
C ALA A 299 -8.12 7.72 -15.90
N PHE A 300 -7.57 7.70 -14.70
CA PHE A 300 -7.57 6.55 -13.80
C PHE A 300 -8.69 6.71 -12.78
N ILE A 301 -9.57 5.71 -12.68
CA ILE A 301 -10.65 5.69 -11.71
C ILE A 301 -10.21 4.87 -10.49
N LEU A 302 -10.19 5.51 -9.33
CA LEU A 302 -9.77 4.94 -8.06
C LEU A 302 -10.92 5.05 -7.03
N PRO A 303 -11.97 4.22 -7.13
CA PRO A 303 -13.16 4.34 -6.31
C PRO A 303 -13.01 3.59 -4.97
N SER A 304 -11.80 3.58 -4.42
CA SER A 304 -11.51 2.90 -3.16
C SER A 304 -12.31 3.51 -2.01
N ARG A 305 -13.03 2.66 -1.26
CA ARG A 305 -13.76 3.05 -0.05
C ARG A 305 -12.84 3.43 1.10
N GLU A 306 -11.69 2.80 1.16
CA GLU A 306 -10.65 3.06 2.15
C GLU A 306 -9.29 2.69 1.58
N ASP A 307 -8.32 3.61 1.61
CA ASP A 307 -6.95 3.35 1.19
C ASP A 307 -5.98 4.34 1.87
N ASN A 308 -4.76 3.93 2.14
CA ASN A 308 -3.77 4.80 2.75
C ASN A 308 -3.16 5.74 1.69
N LEU A 309 -2.15 5.26 0.97
CA LEU A 309 -1.56 5.93 -0.18
C LEU A 309 -1.40 4.90 -1.31
N PRO A 310 -2.39 4.78 -2.21
CA PRO A 310 -2.33 3.79 -3.27
C PRO A 310 -1.16 4.07 -4.22
N ASN A 311 -0.27 3.11 -4.41
CA ASN A 311 0.81 3.23 -5.39
C ASN A 311 0.26 3.49 -6.80
N THR A 312 -0.90 2.92 -7.14
CA THR A 312 -1.60 3.11 -8.42
C THR A 312 -1.97 4.57 -8.70
N MET A 313 -2.33 5.35 -7.65
CA MET A 313 -2.55 6.79 -7.77
C MET A 313 -1.24 7.52 -8.13
N VAL A 314 -0.17 7.20 -7.38
CA VAL A 314 1.15 7.81 -7.60
C VAL A 314 1.66 7.49 -9.01
N GLU A 315 1.53 6.24 -9.44
CA GLU A 315 1.90 5.75 -10.77
C GLU A 315 1.13 6.50 -11.88
N SER A 316 -0.19 6.65 -11.70
CA SER A 316 -1.04 7.38 -12.64
C SER A 316 -0.61 8.84 -12.78
N LEU A 317 -0.45 9.55 -11.65
CA LEU A 317 -0.04 10.96 -11.66
C LEU A 317 1.36 11.15 -12.25
N CYS A 318 2.30 10.26 -11.95
CA CYS A 318 3.65 10.30 -12.55
C CYS A 318 3.63 10.08 -14.08
N CYS A 319 2.68 9.30 -14.60
CA CYS A 319 2.43 9.17 -16.04
C CYS A 319 1.61 10.34 -16.63
N GLY A 320 1.30 11.37 -15.84
CA GLY A 320 0.50 12.52 -16.24
C GLY A 320 -0.97 12.18 -16.44
N THR A 321 -1.47 11.07 -15.93
CA THR A 321 -2.86 10.65 -16.09
C THR A 321 -3.67 11.12 -14.87
N PRO A 322 -4.70 11.96 -15.07
CA PRO A 322 -5.57 12.44 -14.01
C PRO A 322 -6.26 11.30 -13.27
N VAL A 323 -6.55 11.52 -11.99
CA VAL A 323 -7.18 10.51 -11.12
C VAL A 323 -8.55 10.99 -10.67
N ILE A 324 -9.58 10.16 -10.85
CA ILE A 324 -10.92 10.37 -10.28
C ILE A 324 -11.08 9.43 -9.10
N SER A 325 -11.29 9.95 -7.91
CA SER A 325 -11.29 9.17 -6.68
C SER A 325 -12.25 9.72 -5.64
N PHE A 326 -12.69 8.88 -4.74
CA PHE A 326 -13.34 9.35 -3.52
C PHE A 326 -12.37 10.12 -2.63
N SER A 327 -12.92 11.09 -1.90
CA SER A 327 -12.19 12.00 -1.01
C SER A 327 -11.86 11.31 0.33
N ASN A 328 -10.93 10.34 0.29
CA ASN A 328 -10.46 9.65 1.49
C ASN A 328 -8.96 9.34 1.42
N GLY A 329 -8.37 8.89 2.53
CA GLY A 329 -6.96 8.49 2.61
C GLY A 329 -6.00 9.50 2.01
N GLY A 330 -4.94 9.00 1.39
CA GLY A 330 -3.92 9.81 0.72
C GLY A 330 -4.39 10.49 -0.57
N MET A 331 -5.58 10.14 -1.09
CA MET A 331 -6.16 10.82 -2.23
C MET A 331 -6.42 12.30 -1.92
N ARG A 332 -6.88 12.62 -0.70
CA ARG A 332 -7.09 14.00 -0.23
C ARG A 332 -5.81 14.85 -0.25
N ASP A 333 -4.67 14.23 0.01
CA ASP A 333 -3.40 14.95 0.09
C ASP A 333 -2.86 15.33 -1.29
N HIS A 334 -3.19 14.54 -2.31
CA HIS A 334 -2.49 14.59 -3.58
C HIS A 334 -3.36 14.87 -4.80
N ILE A 335 -4.69 14.68 -4.70
CA ILE A 335 -5.62 15.00 -5.79
C ILE A 335 -6.23 16.37 -5.55
N GLN A 336 -6.18 17.21 -6.59
CA GLN A 336 -6.78 18.54 -6.61
C GLN A 336 -7.74 18.62 -7.80
N THR A 337 -9.03 18.78 -7.49
CA THR A 337 -10.08 18.89 -8.51
C THR A 337 -9.75 20.00 -9.51
N LEU A 338 -9.94 19.71 -10.80
CA LEU A 338 -9.63 20.55 -11.98
C LEU A 338 -8.14 20.85 -12.20
N LYS A 339 -7.22 20.21 -11.46
CA LYS A 339 -5.77 20.35 -11.67
C LYS A 339 -5.12 19.04 -12.11
N ASN A 340 -5.28 17.99 -11.31
CA ASN A 340 -4.68 16.68 -11.58
C ASN A 340 -5.67 15.51 -11.42
N GLY A 341 -6.96 15.82 -11.19
CA GLY A 341 -8.00 14.82 -11.04
C GLY A 341 -9.31 15.41 -10.55
N VAL A 342 -10.16 14.56 -10.00
CA VAL A 342 -11.42 14.92 -9.35
C VAL A 342 -11.52 14.18 -8.02
N LEU A 343 -11.74 14.91 -6.92
CA LEU A 343 -12.14 14.34 -5.65
C LEU A 343 -13.67 14.34 -5.56
N VAL A 344 -14.23 13.17 -5.29
CA VAL A 344 -15.65 12.91 -5.11
C VAL A 344 -15.92 12.73 -3.63
N GLU A 345 -16.76 13.57 -3.04
CA GLU A 345 -16.96 13.60 -1.59
C GLU A 345 -17.81 12.45 -1.07
N GLU A 346 -18.87 12.09 -1.78
CA GLU A 346 -19.77 11.01 -1.37
C GLU A 346 -19.36 9.68 -2.03
N MET A 347 -19.29 8.60 -1.24
CA MET A 347 -18.89 7.27 -1.72
C MET A 347 -20.08 6.50 -2.28
N THR A 348 -20.71 7.05 -3.32
CA THR A 348 -21.83 6.47 -4.05
C THR A 348 -21.54 6.34 -5.54
N ALA A 349 -22.28 5.51 -6.24
CA ALA A 349 -22.16 5.34 -7.69
C ALA A 349 -22.59 6.61 -8.42
N GLU A 350 -23.63 7.28 -7.94
CA GLU A 350 -24.16 8.52 -8.50
C GLU A 350 -23.12 9.65 -8.43
N ALA A 351 -22.53 9.86 -7.26
CA ALA A 351 -21.50 10.88 -7.08
C ALA A 351 -20.23 10.56 -7.91
N LEU A 352 -19.86 9.27 -8.02
CA LEU A 352 -18.76 8.86 -8.90
C LEU A 352 -19.05 9.17 -10.37
N LEU A 353 -20.29 8.92 -10.84
CA LEU A 353 -20.72 9.29 -12.19
C LEU A 353 -20.64 10.80 -12.41
N GLU A 354 -21.08 11.61 -11.45
CA GLU A 354 -20.95 13.07 -11.52
C GLU A 354 -19.49 13.49 -11.60
N GLY A 355 -18.60 12.87 -10.80
CA GLY A 355 -17.16 13.10 -10.87
C GLY A 355 -16.54 12.74 -12.22
N ILE A 356 -16.97 11.65 -12.85
CA ILE A 356 -16.56 11.25 -14.20
C ILE A 356 -17.05 12.27 -15.23
N ASN A 357 -18.30 12.74 -15.14
CA ASN A 357 -18.84 13.76 -16.05
C ASN A 357 -18.11 15.10 -15.85
N LEU A 358 -17.88 15.54 -14.61
CA LEU A 358 -17.10 16.75 -14.30
C LEU A 358 -15.70 16.70 -14.93
N PHE A 359 -15.04 15.53 -14.86
CA PHE A 359 -13.75 15.34 -15.53
C PHE A 359 -13.86 15.56 -17.04
N TRP A 360 -14.85 14.96 -17.71
CA TRP A 360 -15.01 15.07 -19.15
C TRP A 360 -15.36 16.50 -19.60
N ASP A 361 -16.22 17.19 -18.88
CA ASP A 361 -16.63 18.56 -19.21
C ASP A 361 -15.46 19.55 -19.09
N ASN A 362 -14.43 19.18 -18.32
CA ASN A 362 -13.25 19.98 -18.06
C ASN A 362 -11.95 19.34 -18.57
N ALA A 363 -12.02 18.38 -19.50
CA ALA A 363 -10.88 17.58 -19.94
C ALA A 363 -9.70 18.41 -20.47
N SER A 364 -9.98 19.58 -21.07
CA SER A 364 -8.97 20.51 -21.61
C SER A 364 -8.12 21.21 -20.52
N LEU A 365 -8.56 21.21 -19.26
CA LEU A 365 -7.82 21.83 -18.15
C LEU A 365 -6.66 20.95 -17.67
N TYR A 366 -6.70 19.64 -17.91
CA TYR A 366 -5.72 18.70 -17.37
C TYR A 366 -4.45 18.66 -18.24
N ASN A 367 -3.45 19.43 -17.83
CA ASN A 367 -2.13 19.42 -18.47
C ASN A 367 -1.29 18.24 -17.96
N ARG A 368 -1.21 17.18 -18.77
CA ARG A 368 -0.53 15.92 -18.39
C ARG A 368 0.95 16.12 -18.04
N SER A 369 1.68 16.99 -18.77
CA SER A 369 3.09 17.27 -18.48
C SER A 369 3.25 17.89 -17.09
N LYS A 370 2.40 18.88 -16.78
CA LYS A 370 2.43 19.53 -15.46
C LYS A 370 2.01 18.61 -14.33
N ILE A 371 1.04 17.72 -14.57
CA ILE A 371 0.64 16.68 -13.61
C ILE A 371 1.83 15.76 -13.28
N SER A 372 2.53 15.27 -14.31
CA SER A 372 3.70 14.42 -14.18
C SER A 372 4.86 15.12 -13.46
N GLU A 373 5.19 16.35 -13.86
CA GLU A 373 6.25 17.16 -13.24
C GLU A 373 6.02 17.33 -11.74
N ASN A 374 4.83 17.79 -11.35
CA ASN A 374 4.47 17.97 -9.95
C ASN A 374 4.52 16.64 -9.15
N ALA A 375 4.06 15.55 -9.77
CA ALA A 375 4.12 14.23 -9.15
C ALA A 375 5.57 13.74 -8.96
N HIS A 376 6.45 13.96 -9.94
CA HIS A 376 7.86 13.60 -9.85
C HIS A 376 8.58 14.39 -8.76
N GLU A 377 8.26 15.66 -8.53
CA GLU A 377 8.82 16.46 -7.43
C GLU A 377 8.47 15.85 -6.06
N VAL A 378 7.24 15.39 -5.89
CA VAL A 378 6.75 14.86 -4.61
C VAL A 378 7.21 13.43 -4.37
N PHE A 379 7.12 12.57 -5.41
CA PHE A 379 7.24 11.11 -5.30
C PHE A 379 8.58 10.55 -5.83
N SER A 380 9.58 11.40 -6.11
CA SER A 380 10.89 10.91 -6.55
C SER A 380 11.60 10.11 -5.46
N PRO A 381 12.37 9.07 -5.84
CA PRO A 381 13.17 8.29 -4.90
C PRO A 381 14.17 9.14 -4.11
N THR A 382 14.78 10.13 -4.76
CA THR A 382 15.73 11.06 -4.12
C THR A 382 15.07 11.87 -3.01
N MET A 383 13.86 12.39 -3.26
CA MET A 383 13.13 13.18 -2.26
C MET A 383 12.70 12.31 -1.07
N GLN A 384 12.23 11.10 -1.34
CA GLN A 384 11.87 10.15 -0.28
C GLN A 384 13.09 9.81 0.57
N ALA A 385 14.21 9.41 -0.06
CA ALA A 385 15.44 9.07 0.65
C ALA A 385 15.93 10.23 1.54
N LYS A 386 15.92 11.46 1.03
CA LYS A 386 16.30 12.65 1.80
C LYS A 386 15.43 12.81 3.05
N ARG A 387 14.10 12.76 2.90
CA ARG A 387 13.15 12.90 4.02
C ARG A 387 13.36 11.80 5.07
N TYR A 388 13.59 10.55 4.64
CA TYR A 388 13.88 9.44 5.55
C TYR A 388 15.22 9.61 6.25
N MET A 389 16.28 10.03 5.55
CA MET A 389 17.60 10.31 6.17
C MET A 389 17.51 11.37 7.24
N ASP A 390 16.83 12.50 6.96
CA ASP A 390 16.61 13.59 7.90
C ASP A 390 15.84 13.07 9.14
N PHE A 391 14.83 12.24 8.93
CA PHE A 391 14.04 11.67 10.02
C PHE A 391 14.84 10.63 10.81
N PHE A 392 15.58 9.73 10.17
CA PHE A 392 16.44 8.75 10.85
C PHE A 392 17.51 9.44 11.71
N GLN A 393 18.15 10.50 11.22
CA GLN A 393 19.10 11.27 12.02
C GLN A 393 18.45 11.91 13.24
N SER A 394 17.22 12.32 13.14
CA SER A 394 16.49 13.00 14.22
C SER A 394 16.02 12.08 15.34
N VAL A 395 16.09 10.74 15.16
CA VAL A 395 15.69 9.75 16.16
C VAL A 395 16.87 8.98 16.75
N LEU A 396 18.09 9.22 16.25
CA LEU A 396 19.36 8.76 16.83
C LEU A 396 19.78 9.66 17.99
#